data_a405ce9c00fcd18750c43d5cbca38c8f
#
_entry.id   a405ce9c00fcd18750c43d5cbca38c8f
#
_cell.length_a   1.000
_cell.length_b   1.000
_cell.length_c   1.000
_cell.angle_alpha   90.00
_cell.angle_beta   90.00
_cell.angle_gamma   90.00
#
_symmetry.space_group_name_H-M   'P 1'
#
loop_
_entity.id
_entity.type
_entity.pdbx_description
1 polymer ?
#
loop_
_entity_poly.entity_id
_entity_poly.type
_entity_poly.pdbx_seq_one_letter_code
_entity_poly.pdbx_strand_id
1 'polypeptide(L)'
;MYRERNQLFTAFLLIILGVIGRIYFRSFLPAMPHFYITINGITQPIFIADMFFLVAIIALFIGILLRGIYSFIVPLAVMAITDLYYGNNFIFLFTWSGFAFISLLGYKWKNKLSFNAKSAAITIGLSILGVIIYDLWTNFGWWLGPYYPHNLQGLALCYTLALPFFIWHLLSTVVATAIIAYPLLYLKEHALSIKTVKPIENYIPAIASLFLAIISFLSIL
;
A
#
# COMPACT_ATOMS: atom_id res chain seq x y z
N MET A 1 -19.36 19.34 11.59
CA MET A 1 -20.41 18.48 10.99
C MET A 1 -20.32 18.34 9.48
N TYR A 2 -20.45 19.39 8.65
CA TYR A 2 -20.38 19.28 7.19
C TYR A 2 -19.05 18.68 6.67
N ARG A 3 -17.95 18.97 7.30
CA ARG A 3 -16.59 18.61 6.94
C ARG A 3 -16.24 17.15 7.27
N GLU A 4 -16.76 16.61 8.37
CA GLU A 4 -16.60 15.19 8.74
C GLU A 4 -17.41 14.30 7.80
N ARG A 5 -18.59 14.77 7.39
CA ARG A 5 -19.43 14.08 6.40
C ARG A 5 -18.73 13.92 5.07
N ASN A 6 -17.96 14.94 4.61
CA ASN A 6 -17.21 14.84 3.36
C ASN A 6 -16.05 13.84 3.46
N GLN A 7 -15.38 13.76 4.63
CA GLN A 7 -14.31 12.77 4.81
C GLN A 7 -14.86 11.35 4.87
N LEU A 8 -15.97 11.13 5.57
CA LEU A 8 -16.64 9.84 5.62
C LEU A 8 -17.11 9.42 4.23
N PHE A 9 -17.72 10.32 3.47
CA PHE A 9 -18.14 10.05 2.10
C PHE A 9 -16.95 9.71 1.20
N THR A 10 -15.86 10.48 1.28
CA THR A 10 -14.64 10.22 0.51
C THR A 10 -14.03 8.87 0.91
N ALA A 11 -13.97 8.55 2.21
CA ALA A 11 -13.48 7.26 2.70
C ALA A 11 -14.32 6.09 2.13
N PHE A 12 -15.65 6.21 2.19
CA PHE A 12 -16.56 5.21 1.66
C PHE A 12 -16.41 5.01 0.15
N LEU A 13 -16.32 6.12 -0.61
CA LEU A 13 -16.09 6.07 -2.06
C LEU A 13 -14.76 5.37 -2.39
N LEU A 14 -13.69 5.69 -1.65
CA LEU A 14 -12.38 5.07 -1.88
C LEU A 14 -12.35 3.60 -1.50
N ILE A 15 -13.10 3.16 -0.47
CA ILE A 15 -13.27 1.74 -0.16
C ILE A 15 -13.97 1.04 -1.33
N ILE A 16 -15.10 1.58 -1.82
CA ILE A 16 -15.83 1.00 -2.96
C ILE A 16 -14.92 0.90 -4.18
N LEU A 17 -14.23 1.97 -4.54
CA LEU A 17 -13.32 1.99 -5.69
C LEU A 17 -12.17 0.99 -5.52
N GLY A 18 -11.61 0.88 -4.32
CA GLY A 18 -10.55 -0.08 -4.02
C GLY A 18 -11.02 -1.53 -4.12
N VAL A 19 -12.20 -1.83 -3.56
CA VAL A 19 -12.80 -3.18 -3.60
C VAL A 19 -13.19 -3.56 -5.02
N ILE A 20 -13.93 -2.69 -5.72
CA ILE A 20 -14.32 -2.92 -7.11
C ILE A 20 -13.08 -3.06 -8.00
N GLY A 21 -12.14 -2.13 -7.84
CA GLY A 21 -10.89 -2.16 -8.60
C GLY A 21 -10.14 -3.48 -8.39
N ARG A 22 -9.91 -3.89 -7.13
CA ARG A 22 -9.17 -5.12 -6.83
C ARG A 22 -9.88 -6.38 -7.32
N ILE A 23 -11.21 -6.43 -7.27
CA ILE A 23 -11.98 -7.60 -7.70
C ILE A 23 -12.13 -7.64 -9.23
N TYR A 24 -12.57 -6.55 -9.86
CA TYR A 24 -12.91 -6.54 -11.28
C TYR A 24 -11.72 -6.31 -12.20
N PHE A 25 -10.75 -5.45 -11.82
CA PHE A 25 -9.57 -5.26 -12.66
C PHE A 25 -8.77 -6.54 -12.87
N ARG A 26 -8.77 -7.44 -11.89
CA ARG A 26 -8.10 -8.73 -12.03
C ARG A 26 -8.61 -9.52 -13.23
N SER A 27 -9.90 -9.42 -13.57
CA SER A 27 -10.47 -10.12 -14.72
C SER A 27 -10.04 -9.55 -16.08
N PHE A 28 -9.57 -8.30 -16.11
CA PHE A 28 -9.04 -7.67 -17.32
C PHE A 28 -7.51 -7.85 -17.46
N LEU A 29 -6.86 -8.34 -16.43
CA LEU A 29 -5.43 -8.55 -16.44
C LEU A 29 -5.11 -9.93 -17.02
N PRO A 30 -4.05 -10.04 -17.85
CA PRO A 30 -3.64 -11.32 -18.38
C PRO A 30 -3.31 -12.27 -17.23
N ALA A 31 -3.89 -13.47 -17.27
CA ALA A 31 -3.70 -14.49 -16.25
C ALA A 31 -2.30 -15.14 -16.26
N MET A 32 -1.51 -14.90 -17.30
CA MET A 32 -0.19 -15.51 -17.48
C MET A 32 0.94 -14.50 -17.33
N PRO A 33 2.10 -14.91 -16.76
CA PRO A 33 3.31 -14.12 -16.78
C PRO A 33 3.77 -13.98 -18.23
N HIS A 34 4.16 -12.77 -18.62
CA HIS A 34 4.66 -12.51 -19.96
C HIS A 34 6.19 -12.54 -20.04
N PHE A 35 6.87 -12.45 -18.89
CA PHE A 35 8.32 -12.47 -18.79
C PHE A 35 8.77 -13.36 -17.65
N TYR A 36 9.97 -13.92 -17.81
CA TYR A 36 10.64 -14.69 -16.77
C TYR A 36 11.98 -14.03 -16.47
N ILE A 37 12.32 -13.93 -15.19
CA ILE A 37 13.67 -13.53 -14.75
C ILE A 37 14.33 -14.72 -14.08
N THR A 38 15.56 -15.01 -14.48
CA THR A 38 16.39 -16.02 -13.85
C THR A 38 17.45 -15.33 -13.00
N ILE A 39 17.45 -15.61 -11.69
CA ILE A 39 18.42 -15.11 -10.73
C ILE A 39 19.01 -16.32 -10.01
N ASN A 40 20.34 -16.46 -10.05
CA ASN A 40 21.06 -17.60 -9.46
C ASN A 40 20.50 -18.99 -9.86
N GLY A 41 20.10 -19.14 -11.12
CA GLY A 41 19.55 -20.39 -11.65
C GLY A 41 18.08 -20.64 -11.31
N ILE A 42 17.43 -19.76 -10.55
CA ILE A 42 16.00 -19.86 -10.21
C ILE A 42 15.21 -18.93 -11.13
N THR A 43 14.32 -19.50 -11.93
CA THR A 43 13.48 -18.77 -12.87
C THR A 43 12.13 -18.46 -12.21
N GLN A 44 11.78 -17.18 -12.16
CA GLN A 44 10.51 -16.70 -11.64
C GLN A 44 9.73 -15.91 -12.70
N PRO A 45 8.41 -16.07 -12.76
CA PRO A 45 7.57 -15.27 -13.64
C PRO A 45 7.44 -13.83 -13.13
N ILE A 46 7.48 -12.88 -14.07
CA ILE A 46 7.06 -11.50 -13.81
C ILE A 46 5.66 -11.33 -14.36
N PHE A 47 4.73 -11.00 -13.50
CA PHE A 47 3.36 -10.67 -13.89
C PHE A 47 3.32 -9.21 -14.38
N ILE A 48 2.85 -8.98 -15.61
CA ILE A 48 2.72 -7.61 -16.17
C ILE A 48 1.67 -6.81 -15.41
N ALA A 49 0.75 -7.48 -14.75
CA ALA A 49 -0.36 -6.83 -14.09
C ALA A 49 -0.59 -7.45 -12.72
N ASP A 50 -0.01 -6.80 -11.74
CA ASP A 50 -0.26 -7.09 -10.34
C ASP A 50 -1.24 -6.05 -9.80
N MET A 51 -2.23 -6.49 -9.04
CA MET A 51 -3.21 -5.60 -8.40
C MET A 51 -2.64 -4.85 -7.19
N PHE A 52 -1.40 -5.11 -6.82
CA PHE A 52 -0.71 -4.43 -5.73
C PHE A 52 -0.73 -2.91 -5.90
N PHE A 53 -0.42 -2.40 -7.10
CA PHE A 53 -0.34 -0.96 -7.34
C PHE A 53 -1.65 -0.23 -6.98
N LEU A 54 -2.80 -0.84 -7.23
CA LEU A 54 -4.09 -0.21 -6.94
C LEU A 54 -4.23 0.05 -5.43
N VAL A 55 -3.96 -0.97 -4.60
CA VAL A 55 -4.09 -0.83 -3.14
C VAL A 55 -2.98 0.06 -2.58
N ALA A 56 -1.76 -0.03 -3.11
CA ALA A 56 -0.64 0.82 -2.70
C ALA A 56 -0.91 2.31 -2.98
N ILE A 57 -1.45 2.63 -4.17
CA ILE A 57 -1.82 3.99 -4.54
C ILE A 57 -2.97 4.48 -3.67
N ILE A 58 -4.02 3.68 -3.49
CA ILE A 58 -5.14 4.03 -2.61
C ILE A 58 -4.62 4.29 -1.20
N ALA A 59 -3.76 3.43 -0.64
CA ALA A 59 -3.19 3.61 0.69
C ALA A 59 -2.39 4.91 0.80
N LEU A 60 -1.50 5.19 -0.15
CA LEU A 60 -0.71 6.43 -0.16
C LEU A 60 -1.61 7.68 -0.24
N PHE A 61 -2.58 7.66 -1.14
CA PHE A 61 -3.45 8.80 -1.41
C PHE A 61 -4.44 9.05 -0.27
N ILE A 62 -4.95 8.02 0.36
CA ILE A 62 -5.77 8.13 1.56
C ILE A 62 -4.97 8.82 2.67
N GLY A 63 -3.71 8.43 2.86
CA GLY A 63 -2.82 9.11 3.79
C GLY A 63 -2.68 10.59 3.48
N ILE A 64 -2.56 10.98 2.21
CA ILE A 64 -2.44 12.38 1.77
C ILE A 64 -3.77 13.15 1.91
N LEU A 65 -4.90 12.52 1.62
CA LEU A 65 -6.21 13.18 1.53
C LEU A 65 -6.99 13.18 2.83
N LEU A 66 -6.96 12.08 3.60
CA LEU A 66 -7.81 11.90 4.76
C LEU A 66 -7.11 12.24 6.07
N ARG A 67 -7.90 12.32 7.17
CA ARG A 67 -7.45 12.72 8.51
C ARG A 67 -7.62 11.57 9.50
N GLY A 68 -6.76 11.58 10.51
CA GLY A 68 -6.89 10.72 11.67
C GLY A 68 -7.08 9.25 11.29
N ILE A 69 -8.07 8.62 11.90
CA ILE A 69 -8.31 7.18 11.76
C ILE A 69 -8.71 6.75 10.33
N TYR A 70 -9.29 7.64 9.53
CA TYR A 70 -9.70 7.29 8.16
C TYR A 70 -8.52 6.95 7.26
N SER A 71 -7.37 7.60 7.47
CA SER A 71 -6.14 7.29 6.74
C SER A 71 -5.62 5.88 7.01
N PHE A 72 -6.04 5.26 8.11
CA PHE A 72 -5.66 3.91 8.50
C PHE A 72 -6.74 2.88 8.14
N ILE A 73 -8.01 3.17 8.46
CA ILE A 73 -9.11 2.20 8.27
C ILE A 73 -9.37 1.90 6.80
N VAL A 74 -9.27 2.89 5.89
CA VAL A 74 -9.68 2.69 4.51
C VAL A 74 -8.85 1.64 3.78
N PRO A 75 -7.49 1.67 3.78
CA PRO A 75 -6.73 0.60 3.14
C PRO A 75 -6.99 -0.77 3.77
N LEU A 76 -7.17 -0.81 5.10
CA LEU A 76 -7.49 -2.07 5.79
C LEU A 76 -8.87 -2.61 5.43
N ALA A 77 -9.88 -1.75 5.29
CA ALA A 77 -11.21 -2.15 4.87
C ALA A 77 -11.20 -2.72 3.43
N VAL A 78 -10.44 -2.10 2.52
CA VAL A 78 -10.25 -2.64 1.18
C VAL A 78 -9.63 -4.03 1.24
N MET A 79 -8.56 -4.21 2.03
CA MET A 79 -7.92 -5.52 2.19
C MET A 79 -8.86 -6.54 2.81
N ALA A 80 -9.50 -6.21 3.95
CA ALA A 80 -10.38 -7.12 4.65
C ALA A 80 -11.54 -7.61 3.77
N ILE A 81 -12.22 -6.71 3.07
CA ILE A 81 -13.35 -7.06 2.20
C ILE A 81 -12.89 -7.93 1.03
N THR A 82 -11.78 -7.58 0.38
CA THR A 82 -11.30 -8.33 -0.77
C THR A 82 -10.65 -9.65 -0.38
N ASP A 83 -10.04 -9.75 0.79
CA ASP A 83 -9.48 -11.00 1.30
C ASP A 83 -10.56 -12.00 1.75
N LEU A 84 -11.76 -11.52 2.14
CA LEU A 84 -12.94 -12.38 2.30
C LEU A 84 -13.37 -13.01 0.97
N TYR A 85 -13.14 -12.32 -0.14
CA TYR A 85 -13.47 -12.84 -1.48
C TYR A 85 -12.39 -13.79 -2.03
N TYR A 86 -11.11 -13.44 -1.87
CA TYR A 86 -9.99 -14.23 -2.41
C TYR A 86 -9.45 -15.31 -1.47
N GLY A 87 -9.81 -15.25 -0.19
CA GLY A 87 -9.15 -16.00 0.88
C GLY A 87 -7.88 -15.31 1.38
N ASN A 88 -7.48 -15.67 2.59
CA ASN A 88 -6.26 -15.20 3.23
C ASN A 88 -5.18 -16.25 3.19
N ASN A 89 -3.93 -15.80 3.23
CA ASN A 89 -2.76 -16.62 3.52
C ASN A 89 -2.20 -16.27 4.92
N PHE A 90 -1.25 -17.04 5.41
CA PHE A 90 -0.70 -16.88 6.76
C PHE A 90 -0.04 -15.51 7.02
N ILE A 91 0.39 -14.78 5.98
CA ILE A 91 1.02 -13.46 6.13
C ILE A 91 0.05 -12.28 5.99
N PHE A 92 -1.27 -12.52 6.04
CA PHE A 92 -2.26 -11.46 5.75
C PHE A 92 -2.08 -10.22 6.63
N LEU A 93 -1.70 -10.37 7.90
CA LEU A 93 -1.43 -9.24 8.79
C LEU A 93 -0.19 -8.45 8.38
N PHE A 94 0.84 -9.11 7.81
CA PHE A 94 2.00 -8.42 7.24
C PHE A 94 1.62 -7.60 6.01
N THR A 95 0.76 -8.13 5.14
CA THR A 95 0.26 -7.38 3.98
C THR A 95 -0.59 -6.19 4.41
N TRP A 96 -1.50 -6.37 5.37
CA TRP A 96 -2.35 -5.30 5.87
C TRP A 96 -1.54 -4.19 6.57
N SER A 97 -0.60 -4.56 7.45
CA SER A 97 0.28 -3.58 8.10
C SER A 97 1.22 -2.90 7.10
N GLY A 98 1.67 -3.60 6.07
CA GLY A 98 2.43 -3.01 4.97
C GLY A 98 1.68 -1.88 4.26
N PHE A 99 0.40 -2.08 3.93
CA PHE A 99 -0.45 -1.01 3.37
C PHE A 99 -0.73 0.11 4.38
N ALA A 100 -0.84 -0.20 5.67
CA ALA A 100 -0.95 0.82 6.71
C ALA A 100 0.32 1.69 6.78
N PHE A 101 1.52 1.13 6.59
CA PHE A 101 2.77 1.90 6.49
C PHE A 101 2.79 2.83 5.28
N ILE A 102 2.33 2.36 4.11
CA ILE A 102 2.22 3.22 2.92
C ILE A 102 1.28 4.41 3.20
N SER A 103 0.13 4.14 3.82
CA SER A 103 -0.81 5.21 4.20
C SER A 103 -0.20 6.18 5.21
N LEU A 104 0.55 5.68 6.20
CA LEU A 104 1.25 6.50 7.18
C LEU A 104 2.30 7.42 6.54
N LEU A 105 3.01 6.97 5.50
CA LEU A 105 3.92 7.83 4.73
C LEU A 105 3.17 9.02 4.12
N GLY A 106 2.07 8.76 3.40
CA GLY A 106 1.22 9.80 2.84
C GLY A 106 0.71 10.77 3.91
N TYR A 107 0.25 10.23 5.04
CA TYR A 107 -0.25 11.02 6.16
C TYR A 107 0.79 11.97 6.75
N LYS A 108 2.03 11.51 6.96
CA LYS A 108 3.13 12.35 7.48
C LYS A 108 3.51 13.48 6.54
N TRP A 109 3.38 13.27 5.25
CA TRP A 109 3.78 14.24 4.23
C TRP A 109 2.64 15.15 3.76
N LYS A 110 1.38 14.84 4.05
CA LYS A 110 0.21 15.55 3.52
C LYS A 110 0.25 17.07 3.66
N ASN A 111 0.78 17.59 4.78
CA ASN A 111 0.83 19.03 5.04
C ASN A 111 1.97 19.75 4.28
N LYS A 112 2.92 18.98 3.73
CA LYS A 112 4.07 19.48 2.96
C LYS A 112 3.84 19.43 1.45
N LEU A 113 2.76 18.78 1.02
CA LEU A 113 2.40 18.61 -0.38
C LEU A 113 1.37 19.67 -0.78
N SER A 114 1.61 20.35 -1.90
CA SER A 114 0.71 21.32 -2.51
C SER A 114 0.57 21.03 -4.01
N PHE A 115 -0.33 21.71 -4.70
CA PHE A 115 -0.51 21.51 -6.13
C PHE A 115 0.63 22.14 -6.94
N ASN A 116 1.71 21.41 -7.10
CA ASN A 116 2.87 21.78 -7.93
C ASN A 116 3.68 20.54 -8.34
N ALA A 117 4.55 20.71 -9.35
CA ALA A 117 5.37 19.64 -9.91
C ALA A 117 6.36 19.03 -8.87
N LYS A 118 6.90 19.85 -7.97
CA LYS A 118 7.80 19.38 -6.90
C LYS A 118 7.08 18.41 -5.97
N SER A 119 5.86 18.74 -5.56
CA SER A 119 5.04 17.87 -4.71
C SER A 119 4.62 16.59 -5.45
N ALA A 120 4.35 16.65 -6.75
CA ALA A 120 4.10 15.46 -7.55
C ALA A 120 5.33 14.53 -7.58
N ALA A 121 6.53 15.08 -7.81
CA ALA A 121 7.77 14.31 -7.74
C ALA A 121 8.03 13.72 -6.35
N ILE A 122 7.76 14.45 -5.26
CA ILE A 122 7.82 13.94 -3.89
C ILE A 122 6.83 12.79 -3.70
N THR A 123 5.61 12.90 -4.23
CA THR A 123 4.59 11.83 -4.12
C THR A 123 5.05 10.56 -4.83
N ILE A 124 5.72 10.67 -5.99
CA ILE A 124 6.37 9.53 -6.65
C ILE A 124 7.48 8.94 -5.77
N GLY A 125 8.33 9.77 -5.19
CA GLY A 125 9.36 9.31 -4.24
C GLY A 125 8.77 8.59 -3.01
N LEU A 126 7.63 9.06 -2.49
CA LEU A 126 6.91 8.39 -1.40
C LEU A 126 6.32 7.05 -1.84
N SER A 127 5.86 6.93 -3.08
CA SER A 127 5.38 5.64 -3.60
C SER A 127 6.52 4.63 -3.73
N ILE A 128 7.70 5.03 -4.19
CA ILE A 128 8.90 4.20 -4.23
C ILE A 128 9.26 3.70 -2.83
N LEU A 129 9.36 4.63 -1.87
CA LEU A 129 9.67 4.29 -0.49
C LEU A 129 8.61 3.36 0.13
N GLY A 130 7.34 3.60 -0.19
CA GLY A 130 6.23 2.77 0.25
C GLY A 130 6.33 1.33 -0.23
N VAL A 131 6.65 1.13 -1.52
CA VAL A 131 6.89 -0.21 -2.10
C VAL A 131 8.06 -0.89 -1.42
N ILE A 132 9.20 -0.20 -1.25
CA ILE A 132 10.38 -0.76 -0.59
C ILE A 132 10.04 -1.24 0.83
N ILE A 133 9.37 -0.41 1.63
CA ILE A 133 8.98 -0.77 3.00
C ILE A 133 8.02 -1.96 2.98
N TYR A 134 7.03 -1.95 2.09
CA TYR A 134 6.05 -3.02 1.98
C TYR A 134 6.73 -4.36 1.64
N ASP A 135 7.54 -4.39 0.59
CA ASP A 135 8.17 -5.64 0.14
C ASP A 135 9.21 -6.15 1.15
N LEU A 136 9.97 -5.27 1.80
CA LEU A 136 10.84 -5.69 2.89
C LEU A 136 10.05 -6.31 4.04
N TRP A 137 8.94 -5.69 4.44
CA TRP A 137 8.12 -6.14 5.56
C TRP A 137 7.37 -7.44 5.26
N THR A 138 6.74 -7.56 4.12
CA THR A 138 5.98 -8.76 3.74
C THR A 138 6.89 -9.95 3.49
N ASN A 139 8.06 -9.76 2.87
CA ASN A 139 9.02 -10.83 2.69
C ASN A 139 9.69 -11.26 3.99
N PHE A 140 9.84 -10.37 4.96
CA PHE A 140 10.20 -10.76 6.32
C PHE A 140 9.14 -11.70 6.93
N GLY A 141 7.84 -11.39 6.75
CA GLY A 141 6.75 -12.28 7.14
C GLY A 141 6.79 -13.65 6.44
N TRP A 142 7.10 -13.68 5.14
CA TRP A 142 7.27 -14.93 4.40
C TRP A 142 8.44 -15.76 4.95
N TRP A 143 9.56 -15.12 5.26
CA TRP A 143 10.71 -15.81 5.85
C TRP A 143 10.43 -16.38 7.23
N LEU A 144 9.65 -15.69 8.07
CA LEU A 144 9.20 -16.18 9.38
C LEU A 144 8.22 -17.35 9.28
N GLY A 145 7.57 -17.51 8.13
CA GLY A 145 6.64 -18.62 7.87
C GLY A 145 7.36 -19.94 7.61
N PRO A 146 6.61 -21.00 7.26
CA PRO A 146 7.13 -22.37 7.19
C PRO A 146 7.94 -22.71 5.94
N TYR A 147 8.12 -21.76 4.98
CA TYR A 147 8.66 -22.07 3.64
C TYR A 147 10.17 -21.92 3.51
N TYR A 148 10.81 -21.20 4.44
CA TYR A 148 12.24 -20.92 4.39
C TYR A 148 12.95 -21.32 5.68
N PRO A 149 14.21 -21.77 5.60
CA PRO A 149 15.02 -21.97 6.80
C PRO A 149 15.18 -20.66 7.59
N HIS A 150 15.01 -20.71 8.90
CA HIS A 150 15.15 -19.52 9.77
C HIS A 150 16.62 -19.22 10.08
N ASN A 151 17.39 -18.96 9.02
CA ASN A 151 18.79 -18.55 9.07
C ASN A 151 19.09 -17.53 7.97
N LEU A 152 20.31 -16.99 7.92
CA LEU A 152 20.69 -15.96 6.95
C LEU A 152 20.60 -16.42 5.50
N GLN A 153 20.85 -17.71 5.24
CA GLN A 153 20.74 -18.26 3.87
C GLN A 153 19.28 -18.32 3.43
N GLY A 154 18.37 -18.77 4.32
CA GLY A 154 16.93 -18.77 4.05
C GLY A 154 16.36 -17.36 3.90
N LEU A 155 16.84 -16.39 4.67
CA LEU A 155 16.48 -14.98 4.51
C LEU A 155 16.92 -14.46 3.14
N ALA A 156 18.18 -14.68 2.76
CA ALA A 156 18.71 -14.26 1.47
C ALA A 156 17.95 -14.91 0.30
N LEU A 157 17.62 -16.22 0.42
CA LEU A 157 16.83 -16.93 -0.58
C LEU A 157 15.43 -16.32 -0.72
N CYS A 158 14.73 -16.06 0.40
CA CYS A 158 13.40 -15.45 0.39
C CYS A 158 13.40 -14.12 -0.37
N TYR A 159 14.32 -13.21 -0.04
CA TYR A 159 14.40 -11.90 -0.71
C TYR A 159 14.86 -12.01 -2.16
N THR A 160 15.73 -12.96 -2.49
CA THR A 160 16.16 -13.20 -3.89
C THR A 160 14.98 -13.64 -4.76
N LEU A 161 14.15 -14.56 -4.25
CA LEU A 161 12.95 -15.04 -4.94
C LEU A 161 11.86 -13.96 -5.05
N ALA A 162 11.86 -12.99 -4.16
CA ALA A 162 10.92 -11.87 -4.18
C ALA A 162 11.30 -10.76 -5.18
N LEU A 163 12.54 -10.69 -5.67
CA LEU A 163 13.01 -9.61 -6.57
C LEU A 163 12.12 -9.38 -7.80
N PRO A 164 11.62 -10.39 -8.53
CA PRO A 164 10.73 -10.16 -9.67
C PRO A 164 9.44 -9.44 -9.29
N PHE A 165 8.84 -9.82 -8.14
CA PHE A 165 7.63 -9.17 -7.62
C PHE A 165 7.92 -7.74 -7.18
N PHE A 166 9.03 -7.51 -6.49
CA PHE A 166 9.46 -6.18 -6.08
C PHE A 166 9.62 -5.23 -7.28
N ILE A 167 10.32 -5.68 -8.33
CA ILE A 167 10.50 -4.88 -9.54
C ILE A 167 9.16 -4.51 -10.14
N TRP A 168 8.23 -5.46 -10.20
CA TRP A 168 6.91 -5.22 -10.75
C TRP A 168 6.04 -4.31 -9.88
N HIS A 169 6.01 -4.53 -8.58
CA HIS A 169 5.35 -3.63 -7.63
C HIS A 169 5.85 -2.20 -7.79
N LEU A 170 7.17 -2.04 -7.92
CA LEU A 170 7.82 -0.75 -8.08
C LEU A 170 7.39 -0.07 -9.39
N LEU A 171 7.56 -0.74 -10.52
CA LEU A 171 7.24 -0.18 -11.84
C LEU A 171 5.77 0.21 -11.95
N SER A 172 4.85 -0.70 -11.62
CA SER A 172 3.40 -0.44 -11.72
C SER A 172 2.96 0.70 -10.81
N THR A 173 3.46 0.74 -9.56
CA THR A 173 3.11 1.78 -8.60
C THR A 173 3.67 3.14 -8.99
N VAL A 174 4.91 3.21 -9.49
CA VAL A 174 5.54 4.46 -9.94
C VAL A 174 4.80 5.03 -11.14
N VAL A 175 4.53 4.22 -12.15
CA VAL A 175 3.81 4.66 -13.35
C VAL A 175 2.41 5.18 -12.99
N ALA A 176 1.65 4.41 -12.23
CA ALA A 176 0.32 4.82 -11.83
C ALA A 176 0.33 6.06 -10.91
N THR A 177 1.31 6.17 -9.99
CA THR A 177 1.47 7.37 -9.17
C THR A 177 1.82 8.58 -10.02
N ALA A 178 2.70 8.44 -11.01
CA ALA A 178 3.07 9.54 -11.91
C ALA A 178 1.84 10.11 -12.66
N ILE A 179 0.92 9.25 -13.09
CA ILE A 179 -0.31 9.66 -13.77
C ILE A 179 -1.27 10.35 -12.80
N ILE A 180 -1.41 9.84 -11.58
CA ILE A 180 -2.50 10.25 -10.67
C ILE A 180 -2.05 11.34 -9.68
N ALA A 181 -0.74 11.49 -9.40
CA ALA A 181 -0.26 12.43 -8.38
C ALA A 181 -0.70 13.87 -8.62
N TYR A 182 -0.61 14.34 -9.84
CA TYR A 182 -0.94 15.73 -10.17
C TYR A 182 -2.45 16.04 -10.03
N PRO A 183 -3.37 15.26 -10.65
CA PRO A 183 -4.80 15.40 -10.42
C PRO A 183 -5.20 15.28 -8.94
N LEU A 184 -4.54 14.39 -8.21
CA LEU A 184 -4.83 14.19 -6.79
C LEU A 184 -4.45 15.41 -5.94
N LEU A 185 -3.27 16.00 -6.18
CA LEU A 185 -2.84 17.21 -5.46
C LEU A 185 -3.76 18.39 -5.78
N TYR A 186 -4.27 18.48 -7.01
CA TYR A 186 -5.30 19.43 -7.38
C TYR A 186 -6.57 19.25 -6.54
N LEU A 187 -7.09 18.03 -6.46
CA LEU A 187 -8.27 17.70 -5.64
C LEU A 187 -8.05 18.03 -4.17
N LYS A 188 -6.87 17.70 -3.64
CA LYS A 188 -6.50 17.99 -2.25
C LYS A 188 -6.60 19.48 -1.95
N GLU A 189 -6.08 20.31 -2.81
CA GLU A 189 -6.00 21.77 -2.60
C GLU A 189 -7.34 22.46 -2.82
N HIS A 190 -8.11 22.06 -3.83
CA HIS A 190 -9.32 22.76 -4.25
C HIS A 190 -10.61 22.14 -3.68
N ALA A 191 -10.72 20.83 -3.62
CA ALA A 191 -11.96 20.16 -3.20
C ALA A 191 -11.96 19.74 -1.71
N LEU A 192 -10.79 19.38 -1.17
CA LEU A 192 -10.67 18.80 0.17
C LEU A 192 -10.00 19.74 1.19
N SER A 193 -9.97 21.07 0.97
CA SER A 193 -9.32 22.07 1.86
C SER A 193 -9.23 21.62 3.33
N ILE A 194 -8.12 20.98 3.70
CA ILE A 194 -7.90 20.37 5.02
C ILE A 194 -7.27 21.44 5.91
N LYS A 195 -8.07 22.12 6.71
CA LYS A 195 -7.53 22.98 7.79
C LYS A 195 -7.08 22.10 8.96
N THR A 196 -6.12 22.58 9.71
CA THR A 196 -5.40 21.97 10.84
C THR A 196 -6.06 20.78 11.55
N VAL A 197 -5.29 19.70 11.69
CA VAL A 197 -5.63 18.49 12.45
C VAL A 197 -5.38 18.74 13.92
N LYS A 198 -6.27 18.25 14.80
CA LYS A 198 -6.03 18.30 16.26
C LYS A 198 -4.74 17.51 16.59
N PRO A 199 -3.92 17.95 17.56
CA PRO A 199 -2.64 17.31 17.85
C PRO A 199 -2.75 15.80 18.07
N ILE A 200 -3.76 15.34 18.80
CA ILE A 200 -3.96 13.91 19.10
C ILE A 200 -4.26 13.08 17.84
N GLU A 201 -4.99 13.65 16.87
CA GLU A 201 -5.32 12.94 15.61
C GLU A 201 -4.08 12.67 14.76
N ASN A 202 -2.96 13.38 15.00
CA ASN A 202 -1.72 13.17 14.27
C ASN A 202 -1.02 11.87 14.64
N TYR A 203 -1.25 11.34 15.83
CA TYR A 203 -0.59 10.13 16.33
C TYR A 203 -1.40 8.86 16.10
N ILE A 204 -2.74 8.98 15.92
CA ILE A 204 -3.62 7.82 15.76
C ILE A 204 -3.16 6.87 14.64
N PRO A 205 -2.86 7.33 13.41
CA PRO A 205 -2.43 6.40 12.36
C PRO A 205 -1.08 5.72 12.66
N ALA A 206 -0.18 6.44 13.32
CA ALA A 206 1.14 5.88 13.68
C ALA A 206 1.02 4.81 14.76
N ILE A 207 0.24 5.07 15.81
CA ILE A 207 -0.01 4.11 16.91
C ILE A 207 -0.73 2.88 16.36
N ALA A 208 -1.77 3.07 15.54
CA ALA A 208 -2.52 1.98 14.94
C ALA A 208 -1.66 1.12 14.00
N SER A 209 -0.80 1.74 13.17
CA SER A 209 0.13 1.02 12.31
C SER A 209 1.16 0.22 13.10
N LEU A 210 1.71 0.79 14.18
CA LEU A 210 2.63 0.10 15.08
C LEU A 210 1.97 -1.10 15.76
N PHE A 211 0.76 -0.90 16.28
CA PHE A 211 0.00 -1.96 16.94
C PHE A 211 -0.29 -3.12 15.97
N LEU A 212 -0.73 -2.80 14.74
CA LEU A 212 -0.96 -3.82 13.71
C LEU A 212 0.34 -4.55 13.33
N ALA A 213 1.48 -3.85 13.26
CA ALA A 213 2.77 -4.48 12.98
C ALA A 213 3.21 -5.45 14.09
N ILE A 214 2.96 -5.09 15.36
CA ILE A 214 3.22 -5.99 16.50
C ILE A 214 2.33 -7.24 16.41
N ILE A 215 1.04 -7.07 16.14
CA ILE A 215 0.13 -8.21 15.96
C ILE A 215 0.58 -9.07 14.76
N SER A 216 1.03 -8.46 13.66
CA SER A 216 1.54 -9.19 12.49
C SER A 216 2.72 -10.06 12.87
N PHE A 217 3.67 -9.51 13.63
CA PHE A 217 4.83 -10.26 14.10
C PHE A 217 4.43 -11.43 15.01
N LEU A 218 3.54 -11.17 16.00
CA LEU A 218 3.08 -12.19 16.93
C LEU A 218 2.23 -13.29 16.30
N SER A 219 1.59 -13.04 15.17
CA SER A 219 0.70 -14.01 14.50
C SER A 219 1.44 -15.14 13.78
N ILE A 220 2.76 -15.00 13.60
CA ILE A 220 3.60 -15.99 12.90
C ILE A 220 4.50 -16.76 13.88
N LEU A 221 4.78 -16.17 15.06
CA LEU A 221 5.54 -16.85 16.13
C LEU A 221 4.70 -17.91 16.83
#